data_b3397e4ed41318cd9424e1643c0dabbb
#
_entry.id   b3397e4ed41318cd9424e1643c0dabbb
#
_cell.length_a   1.000
_cell.length_b   1.000
_cell.length_c   1.000
_cell.angle_alpha   90.00
_cell.angle_beta   90.00
_cell.angle_gamma   90.00
#
_symmetry.space_group_name_H-M   'P 1'
#
loop_
_entity.id
_entity.type
_entity.pdbx_description
1 polymer ?
#
loop_
_entity_poly.entity_id
_entity_poly.type
_entity_poly.pdbx_seq_one_letter_code
_entity_poly.pdbx_strand_id
1 'polypeptide(L)'
;KHAIVSDEYIRLRSGCNISVPSAVKDGIHTNDAVIIGGGVLNISSTEDAIQCEDGGITMTGGFVKVATTADKAHGFKSELDVIISGGALQAEVTGAGSKGISCNGNLTVSGGKITAFTSQKPLYEDDDLSSCAGIKCDGDIVIEGGEIALQSTGAAGKGMNCDGSITIHDGTVKVITTGTQYVY
;
A
#
# COMPACT_ATOMS: atom_id res chain seq x y z
N LYS A 1 3.57 15.11 12.88
CA LYS A 1 2.14 15.33 12.70
C LYS A 1 1.73 14.85 11.32
N HIS A 2 0.53 14.30 11.20
CA HIS A 2 -0.09 13.94 9.92
C HIS A 2 -0.35 15.20 9.10
N ALA A 3 -0.38 15.09 7.77
CA ALA A 3 -0.62 16.27 6.94
C ALA A 3 -2.13 16.53 6.77
N ILE A 4 -2.93 15.50 6.51
CA ILE A 4 -4.39 15.58 6.38
C ILE A 4 -5.00 14.54 7.32
N VAL A 5 -5.94 14.96 8.16
CA VAL A 5 -6.57 14.09 9.18
C VAL A 5 -8.09 14.26 9.13
N SER A 6 -8.80 13.16 9.30
CA SER A 6 -10.25 13.15 9.53
C SER A 6 -10.59 12.06 10.55
N ASP A 7 -11.48 12.38 11.47
CA ASP A 7 -11.98 11.40 12.44
C ASP A 7 -13.01 10.41 11.83
N GLU A 8 -13.56 10.75 10.66
CA GLU A 8 -14.46 9.87 9.92
C GLU A 8 -13.75 9.43 8.62
N TYR A 9 -14.21 9.90 7.47
CA TYR A 9 -13.67 9.49 6.18
C TYR A 9 -13.10 10.65 5.38
N ILE A 10 -12.21 10.34 4.45
CA ILE A 10 -11.74 11.24 3.40
C ILE A 10 -12.19 10.70 2.05
N ARG A 11 -12.86 11.56 1.27
CA ARG A 11 -13.28 11.25 -0.10
C ARG A 11 -12.65 12.21 -1.09
N LEU A 12 -11.95 11.65 -2.05
CA LEU A 12 -11.28 12.35 -3.13
C LEU A 12 -12.03 12.11 -4.44
N ARG A 13 -12.35 13.21 -5.15
CA ARG A 13 -13.12 13.16 -6.39
C ARG A 13 -12.25 13.60 -7.58
N SER A 14 -12.74 13.37 -8.79
CA SER A 14 -12.11 13.87 -10.01
C SER A 14 -11.93 15.39 -9.94
N GLY A 15 -10.78 15.89 -10.39
CA GLY A 15 -10.43 17.29 -10.38
C GLY A 15 -9.68 17.78 -9.14
N CYS A 16 -9.58 17.00 -8.05
CA CYS A 16 -8.71 17.34 -6.94
C CYS A 16 -7.23 17.13 -7.31
N ASN A 17 -6.38 18.00 -6.78
CA ASN A 17 -4.92 17.86 -6.87
C ASN A 17 -4.35 18.10 -5.49
N ILE A 18 -3.81 17.07 -4.88
CA ILE A 18 -3.26 17.08 -3.52
C ILE A 18 -1.78 16.83 -3.60
N SER A 19 -1.01 17.72 -3.00
CA SER A 19 0.43 17.57 -2.84
C SER A 19 0.79 17.67 -1.37
N VAL A 20 1.35 16.61 -0.83
CA VAL A 20 1.97 16.54 0.49
C VAL A 20 3.45 16.25 0.27
N PRO A 21 4.29 17.30 0.10
CA PRO A 21 5.70 17.12 -0.22
C PRO A 21 6.51 16.57 0.95
N SER A 22 5.99 16.70 2.18
CA SER A 22 6.59 16.12 3.39
C SER A 22 5.58 16.08 4.52
N ALA A 23 5.39 14.90 5.11
CA ALA A 23 4.71 14.73 6.38
C ALA A 23 5.64 13.99 7.36
N VAL A 24 5.70 14.45 8.62
CA VAL A 24 6.53 13.81 9.67
C VAL A 24 5.91 12.50 10.16
N LYS A 25 4.59 12.39 10.06
CA LYS A 25 3.80 11.18 10.27
C LYS A 25 3.14 10.81 8.94
N ASP A 26 1.87 10.43 8.96
CA ASP A 26 1.15 10.03 7.76
C ASP A 26 0.82 11.21 6.85
N GLY A 27 0.75 10.93 5.57
CA GLY A 27 0.27 11.91 4.60
C GLY A 27 -1.22 12.16 4.76
N ILE A 28 -2.02 11.11 4.71
CA ILE A 28 -3.45 11.09 4.97
C ILE A 28 -3.73 10.08 6.06
N HIS A 29 -4.49 10.50 7.08
CA HIS A 29 -4.87 9.67 8.21
C HIS A 29 -6.36 9.79 8.48
N THR A 30 -7.06 8.68 8.55
CA THR A 30 -8.49 8.64 8.89
C THR A 30 -8.78 7.48 9.84
N ASN A 31 -9.86 7.62 10.60
CA ASN A 31 -10.35 6.48 11.36
C ASN A 31 -11.16 5.54 10.46
N ASP A 32 -12.22 6.02 9.78
CA ASP A 32 -13.18 5.14 9.13
C ASP A 32 -12.81 4.71 7.71
N ALA A 33 -12.63 5.63 6.75
CA ALA A 33 -12.43 5.23 5.37
C ALA A 33 -11.67 6.23 4.51
N VAL A 34 -10.93 5.73 3.52
CA VAL A 34 -10.39 6.52 2.42
C VAL A 34 -11.03 6.10 1.11
N ILE A 35 -11.66 7.03 0.40
CA ILE A 35 -12.37 6.79 -0.86
C ILE A 35 -11.74 7.65 -1.96
N ILE A 36 -11.06 7.03 -2.91
CA ILE A 36 -10.37 7.70 -4.01
C ILE A 36 -11.13 7.43 -5.31
N GLY A 37 -12.00 8.36 -5.68
CA GLY A 37 -12.79 8.30 -6.91
C GLY A 37 -12.13 9.00 -8.11
N GLY A 38 -11.01 9.71 -7.90
CA GLY A 38 -10.31 10.43 -8.95
C GLY A 38 -9.31 11.44 -8.39
N GLY A 39 -8.80 12.32 -9.29
CA GLY A 39 -7.82 13.35 -8.92
C GLY A 39 -6.38 12.88 -8.99
N VAL A 40 -5.47 13.74 -8.56
CA VAL A 40 -4.02 13.49 -8.51
C VAL A 40 -3.54 13.69 -7.07
N LEU A 41 -2.91 12.69 -6.52
CA LEU A 41 -2.31 12.71 -5.19
C LEU A 41 -0.81 12.43 -5.31
N ASN A 42 -0.01 13.34 -4.76
CA ASN A 42 1.43 13.14 -4.60
C ASN A 42 1.76 13.30 -3.11
N ILE A 43 2.15 12.24 -2.46
CA ILE A 43 2.36 12.20 -1.01
C ILE A 43 3.76 11.68 -0.72
N SER A 44 4.50 12.43 0.09
CA SER A 44 5.73 11.97 0.73
C SER A 44 5.56 12.08 2.25
N SER A 45 5.81 10.99 2.96
CA SER A 45 5.66 10.91 4.41
C SER A 45 6.78 10.11 5.04
N THR A 46 7.03 10.36 6.33
CA THR A 46 7.95 9.53 7.10
C THR A 46 7.29 8.21 7.47
N GLU A 47 6.08 8.28 8.03
CA GLU A 47 5.24 7.12 8.36
C GLU A 47 4.33 6.77 7.15
N ASP A 48 3.13 6.24 7.37
CA ASP A 48 2.28 5.75 6.29
C ASP A 48 1.85 6.87 5.33
N ALA A 49 1.78 6.58 4.04
CA ALA A 49 1.33 7.61 3.12
C ALA A 49 -0.18 7.84 3.21
N ILE A 50 -0.95 6.76 3.27
CA ILE A 50 -2.40 6.78 3.47
C ILE A 50 -2.73 5.69 4.49
N GLN A 51 -3.22 6.10 5.66
CA GLN A 51 -3.64 5.22 6.75
C GLN A 51 -5.14 5.35 7.03
N CYS A 52 -5.78 4.21 7.26
CA CYS A 52 -7.15 4.08 7.72
C CYS A 52 -7.15 3.13 8.94
N GLU A 53 -7.48 3.66 10.15
CA GLU A 53 -7.31 2.91 11.40
C GLU A 53 -8.40 1.88 11.68
N ASP A 54 -9.65 2.20 11.41
CA ASP A 54 -10.79 1.33 11.73
C ASP A 54 -11.57 0.89 10.48
N GLY A 55 -11.18 1.35 9.31
CA GLY A 55 -11.93 1.14 8.07
C GLY A 55 -11.11 0.66 6.90
N GLY A 56 -11.65 0.81 5.71
CA GLY A 56 -11.10 0.34 4.46
C GLY A 56 -10.66 1.44 3.50
N ILE A 57 -9.86 1.06 2.50
CA ILE A 57 -9.44 1.94 1.42
C ILE A 57 -10.09 1.48 0.12
N THR A 58 -10.84 2.37 -0.54
CA THR A 58 -11.44 2.11 -1.86
C THR A 58 -10.88 3.07 -2.90
N MET A 59 -10.33 2.53 -3.99
CA MET A 59 -9.84 3.32 -5.12
C MET A 59 -10.55 2.89 -6.41
N THR A 60 -11.31 3.81 -7.01
CA THR A 60 -12.04 3.59 -8.25
C THR A 60 -11.51 4.41 -9.42
N GLY A 61 -10.54 5.30 -9.18
CA GLY A 61 -9.95 6.17 -10.19
C GLY A 61 -8.84 7.05 -9.62
N GLY A 62 -8.33 7.95 -10.45
CA GLY A 62 -7.28 8.90 -10.08
C GLY A 62 -5.86 8.35 -10.26
N PHE A 63 -4.90 9.21 -9.95
CA PHE A 63 -3.48 8.89 -9.92
C PHE A 63 -2.93 9.17 -8.53
N VAL A 64 -2.42 8.16 -7.88
CA VAL A 64 -1.85 8.23 -6.54
C VAL A 64 -0.38 7.83 -6.60
N LYS A 65 0.50 8.76 -6.25
CA LYS A 65 1.92 8.50 -6.07
C LYS A 65 2.29 8.74 -4.62
N VAL A 66 2.84 7.72 -3.98
CA VAL A 66 3.22 7.78 -2.57
C VAL A 66 4.67 7.35 -2.37
N ALA A 67 5.36 7.99 -1.42
CA ALA A 67 6.68 7.62 -0.97
C ALA A 67 6.75 7.67 0.56
N THR A 68 7.30 6.59 1.19
CA THR A 68 7.50 6.50 2.64
C THR A 68 8.91 6.05 2.97
N THR A 69 9.41 6.42 4.17
CA THR A 69 10.81 6.24 4.50
C THR A 69 11.08 5.56 5.84
N ALA A 70 10.18 5.63 6.82
CA ALA A 70 10.38 4.98 8.11
C ALA A 70 10.19 3.46 8.03
N ASP A 71 10.77 2.76 8.98
CA ASP A 71 10.53 1.34 9.17
C ASP A 71 9.05 1.08 9.47
N LYS A 72 8.50 0.00 8.94
CA LYS A 72 7.06 -0.36 9.00
C LYS A 72 6.11 0.69 8.41
N ALA A 73 6.60 1.68 7.66
CA ALA A 73 5.76 2.64 6.95
C ALA A 73 5.26 2.07 5.62
N HIS A 74 4.00 2.28 5.31
CA HIS A 74 3.33 1.70 4.16
C HIS A 74 2.82 2.73 3.16
N GLY A 75 2.64 2.31 1.92
CA GLY A 75 1.97 3.15 0.91
C GLY A 75 0.49 3.31 1.25
N PHE A 76 -0.26 2.23 1.23
CA PHE A 76 -1.61 2.13 1.78
C PHE A 76 -1.58 1.22 3.01
N LYS A 77 -2.18 1.68 4.11
CA LYS A 77 -2.41 0.88 5.32
C LYS A 77 -3.87 0.94 5.72
N SER A 78 -4.48 -0.22 5.91
CA SER A 78 -5.91 -0.35 6.20
C SER A 78 -6.12 -1.47 7.24
N GLU A 79 -6.97 -1.20 8.24
CA GLU A 79 -7.39 -2.25 9.19
C GLU A 79 -8.44 -3.19 8.59
N LEU A 80 -9.19 -2.75 7.59
CA LEU A 80 -10.13 -3.58 6.85
C LEU A 80 -9.67 -3.81 5.42
N ASP A 81 -10.62 -4.02 4.52
CA ASP A 81 -10.38 -4.35 3.13
C ASP A 81 -9.78 -3.19 2.32
N VAL A 82 -8.99 -3.53 1.33
CA VAL A 82 -8.57 -2.63 0.26
C VAL A 82 -9.23 -3.07 -1.04
N ILE A 83 -9.93 -2.17 -1.71
CA ILE A 83 -10.62 -2.43 -2.99
C ILE A 83 -10.10 -1.47 -4.04
N ILE A 84 -9.53 -2.01 -5.12
CA ILE A 84 -9.03 -1.21 -6.26
C ILE A 84 -9.72 -1.69 -7.53
N SER A 85 -10.58 -0.84 -8.09
CA SER A 85 -11.30 -1.12 -9.33
C SER A 85 -10.90 -0.22 -10.49
N GLY A 86 -10.01 0.77 -10.26
CA GLY A 86 -9.52 1.67 -11.29
C GLY A 86 -8.48 2.65 -10.79
N GLY A 87 -7.98 3.49 -11.70
CA GLY A 87 -6.92 4.45 -11.40
C GLY A 87 -5.51 3.86 -11.44
N ALA A 88 -4.53 4.61 -10.95
CA ALA A 88 -3.14 4.16 -10.88
C ALA A 88 -2.54 4.50 -9.51
N LEU A 89 -1.98 3.49 -8.85
CA LEU A 89 -1.19 3.60 -7.63
C LEU A 89 0.28 3.34 -7.94
N GLN A 90 1.14 4.27 -7.52
CA GLN A 90 2.60 4.09 -7.48
C GLN A 90 3.08 4.26 -6.05
N ALA A 91 3.58 3.20 -5.44
CA ALA A 91 4.11 3.20 -4.08
C ALA A 91 5.61 2.91 -4.09
N GLU A 92 6.38 3.80 -3.51
CA GLU A 92 7.81 3.62 -3.24
C GLU A 92 8.03 3.65 -1.73
N VAL A 93 8.29 2.50 -1.13
CA VAL A 93 8.46 2.37 0.31
C VAL A 93 9.86 1.85 0.61
N THR A 94 10.62 2.62 1.38
CA THR A 94 12.05 2.40 1.56
C THR A 94 12.46 2.10 3.01
N GLY A 95 11.52 1.95 3.93
CA GLY A 95 11.76 1.50 5.29
C GLY A 95 11.87 -0.02 5.41
N ALA A 96 12.56 -0.51 6.46
CA ALA A 96 12.60 -1.94 6.76
C ALA A 96 11.20 -2.45 7.19
N GLY A 97 10.83 -3.63 6.76
CA GLY A 97 9.52 -4.20 7.06
C GLY A 97 8.32 -3.49 6.42
N SER A 98 8.55 -2.56 5.47
CA SER A 98 7.49 -1.75 4.85
C SER A 98 6.78 -2.47 3.69
N LYS A 99 5.55 -2.07 3.38
CA LYS A 99 4.72 -2.65 2.31
C LYS A 99 4.16 -1.55 1.41
N GLY A 100 4.05 -1.85 0.10
CA GLY A 100 3.34 -0.96 -0.83
C GLY A 100 1.85 -0.84 -0.47
N ILE A 101 1.20 -1.97 -0.23
CA ILE A 101 -0.15 -2.08 0.33
C ILE A 101 -0.10 -3.03 1.52
N SER A 102 -0.68 -2.64 2.64
CA SER A 102 -0.88 -3.45 3.84
C SER A 102 -2.34 -3.37 4.28
N CYS A 103 -3.02 -4.50 4.40
CA CYS A 103 -4.38 -4.55 4.94
C CYS A 103 -4.57 -5.76 5.88
N ASN A 104 -5.33 -5.55 6.95
CA ASN A 104 -5.67 -6.64 7.86
C ASN A 104 -6.89 -7.44 7.34
N GLY A 105 -7.68 -6.86 6.43
CA GLY A 105 -8.74 -7.55 5.69
C GLY A 105 -8.24 -8.15 4.38
N ASN A 106 -9.11 -8.13 3.37
CA ASN A 106 -8.86 -8.66 2.03
C ASN A 106 -8.38 -7.56 1.08
N LEU A 107 -7.64 -7.94 0.05
CA LEU A 107 -7.41 -7.10 -1.12
C LEU A 107 -8.20 -7.63 -2.30
N THR A 108 -9.02 -6.79 -2.91
CA THR A 108 -9.68 -7.08 -4.19
C THR A 108 -9.21 -6.08 -5.25
N VAL A 109 -8.66 -6.59 -6.35
CA VAL A 109 -8.28 -5.78 -7.51
C VAL A 109 -9.09 -6.22 -8.72
N SER A 110 -10.02 -5.40 -9.18
CA SER A 110 -10.82 -5.66 -10.38
C SER A 110 -10.45 -4.80 -11.58
N GLY A 111 -9.49 -3.87 -11.40
CA GLY A 111 -9.00 -3.01 -12.48
C GLY A 111 -7.94 -2.02 -12.00
N GLY A 112 -7.52 -1.13 -12.89
CA GLY A 112 -6.50 -0.13 -12.59
C GLY A 112 -5.07 -0.64 -12.72
N LYS A 113 -4.12 0.18 -12.27
CA LYS A 113 -2.70 -0.14 -12.31
C LYS A 113 -2.06 0.04 -10.93
N ILE A 114 -1.39 -0.97 -10.44
CA ILE A 114 -0.64 -0.95 -9.17
C ILE A 114 0.83 -1.17 -9.47
N THR A 115 1.68 -0.25 -9.01
CA THR A 115 3.12 -0.41 -9.03
C THR A 115 3.64 -0.21 -7.61
N ALA A 116 4.35 -1.18 -7.06
CA ALA A 116 4.96 -1.06 -5.75
C ALA A 116 6.43 -1.47 -5.79
N PHE A 117 7.27 -0.64 -5.16
CA PHE A 117 8.70 -0.86 -5.00
C PHE A 117 9.07 -0.87 -3.53
N THR A 118 9.80 -1.91 -3.10
CA THR A 118 10.40 -2.02 -1.77
C THR A 118 11.87 -2.40 -1.89
N SER A 119 12.73 -1.87 -1.02
CA SER A 119 14.18 -2.05 -1.17
C SER A 119 14.92 -2.51 0.09
N GLN A 120 14.28 -2.46 1.26
CA GLN A 120 14.94 -2.75 2.51
C GLN A 120 14.80 -4.20 2.96
N LYS A 121 15.58 -4.55 3.96
CA LYS A 121 15.55 -5.84 4.66
C LYS A 121 14.30 -5.99 5.53
N PRO A 122 13.97 -7.19 6.00
CA PRO A 122 12.97 -7.36 7.05
C PRO A 122 13.36 -6.59 8.31
N LEU A 123 12.36 -6.19 9.07
CA LEU A 123 12.52 -5.69 10.43
C LEU A 123 12.18 -6.80 11.42
N TYR A 124 13.05 -7.02 12.39
CA TYR A 124 12.83 -7.95 13.48
C TYR A 124 12.67 -7.14 14.78
N GLU A 125 11.49 -7.18 15.36
CA GLU A 125 11.15 -6.52 16.62
C GLU A 125 10.20 -7.40 17.42
N ASP A 126 10.35 -7.44 18.73
CA ASP A 126 9.45 -8.17 19.66
C ASP A 126 9.15 -9.62 19.25
N ASP A 127 10.19 -10.33 18.79
CA ASP A 127 10.09 -11.70 18.27
C ASP A 127 9.23 -11.86 17.00
N ASP A 128 8.87 -10.77 16.32
CA ASP A 128 8.18 -10.76 15.04
C ASP A 128 9.10 -10.33 13.89
N LEU A 129 8.95 -11.01 12.75
CA LEU A 129 9.68 -10.72 11.51
C LEU A 129 8.77 -10.09 10.47
N SER A 130 8.81 -8.77 10.36
CA SER A 130 8.10 -8.04 9.32
C SER A 130 8.92 -7.96 8.04
N SER A 131 8.56 -8.73 7.02
CA SER A 131 9.21 -8.68 5.70
C SER A 131 8.72 -7.51 4.87
N CYS A 132 9.59 -6.92 4.04
CA CYS A 132 9.14 -6.01 2.99
C CYS A 132 8.31 -6.74 1.94
N ALA A 133 7.23 -6.15 1.48
CA ALA A 133 6.38 -6.72 0.45
C ALA A 133 5.77 -5.63 -0.46
N GLY A 134 5.55 -5.96 -1.72
CA GLY A 134 4.72 -5.11 -2.58
C GLY A 134 3.29 -5.01 -2.05
N ILE A 135 2.72 -6.18 -1.67
CA ILE A 135 1.39 -6.31 -1.08
C ILE A 135 1.43 -7.30 0.08
N LYS A 136 0.84 -6.96 1.22
CA LYS A 136 0.56 -7.85 2.35
C LYS A 136 -0.89 -7.70 2.78
N CYS A 137 -1.58 -8.82 2.93
CA CYS A 137 -2.93 -8.87 3.53
C CYS A 137 -3.00 -9.98 4.58
N ASP A 138 -3.81 -9.80 5.59
CA ASP A 138 -4.07 -10.87 6.56
C ASP A 138 -5.19 -11.80 6.04
N GLY A 139 -6.14 -11.25 5.28
CA GLY A 139 -7.15 -12.02 4.57
C GLY A 139 -6.68 -12.52 3.20
N ASP A 140 -7.61 -12.62 2.27
CA ASP A 140 -7.39 -13.09 0.91
C ASP A 140 -6.93 -11.98 -0.04
N ILE A 141 -6.18 -12.34 -1.08
CA ILE A 141 -5.89 -11.49 -2.24
C ILE A 141 -6.64 -12.03 -3.45
N VAL A 142 -7.57 -11.24 -4.00
CA VAL A 142 -8.35 -11.61 -5.19
C VAL A 142 -8.06 -10.61 -6.30
N ILE A 143 -7.57 -11.11 -7.43
CA ILE A 143 -7.29 -10.31 -8.63
C ILE A 143 -8.25 -10.74 -9.74
N GLU A 144 -9.19 -9.88 -10.04
CA GLU A 144 -10.23 -10.03 -11.06
C GLU A 144 -9.84 -9.32 -12.37
N GLY A 145 -8.77 -8.51 -12.35
CA GLY A 145 -8.31 -7.74 -13.49
C GLY A 145 -7.25 -6.70 -13.12
N GLY A 146 -6.89 -5.84 -14.07
CA GLY A 146 -5.91 -4.77 -13.88
C GLY A 146 -4.46 -5.15 -14.19
N GLU A 147 -3.55 -4.23 -13.93
CA GLU A 147 -2.11 -4.40 -14.13
C GLU A 147 -1.38 -4.21 -12.80
N ILE A 148 -0.68 -5.23 -12.33
CA ILE A 148 0.05 -5.23 -11.06
C ILE A 148 1.54 -5.50 -11.34
N ALA A 149 2.40 -4.56 -10.97
CA ALA A 149 3.84 -4.66 -11.09
C ALA A 149 4.51 -4.44 -9.73
N LEU A 150 5.06 -5.49 -9.16
CA LEU A 150 5.68 -5.46 -7.84
C LEU A 150 7.16 -5.75 -7.95
N GLN A 151 7.98 -4.94 -7.27
CA GLN A 151 9.41 -5.15 -7.19
C GLN A 151 9.89 -5.05 -5.75
N SER A 152 10.57 -6.09 -5.26
CA SER A 152 11.20 -6.09 -3.96
C SER A 152 12.67 -6.50 -4.11
N THR A 153 13.58 -5.60 -3.74
CA THR A 153 15.03 -5.79 -3.94
C THR A 153 15.77 -6.07 -2.64
N GLY A 154 15.12 -5.86 -1.50
CA GLY A 154 15.69 -6.14 -0.18
C GLY A 154 15.74 -7.64 0.15
N ALA A 155 16.57 -8.01 1.13
CA ALA A 155 16.66 -9.38 1.60
C ALA A 155 15.29 -9.92 2.05
N ALA A 156 14.97 -11.16 1.73
CA ALA A 156 13.68 -11.83 2.00
C ALA A 156 12.44 -11.03 1.55
N GLY A 157 12.61 -10.09 0.63
CA GLY A 157 11.51 -9.29 0.10
C GLY A 157 10.51 -10.13 -0.69
N LYS A 158 9.24 -9.80 -0.55
CA LYS A 158 8.12 -10.51 -1.18
C LYS A 158 7.40 -9.61 -2.18
N GLY A 159 6.87 -10.20 -3.24
CA GLY A 159 5.94 -9.48 -4.13
C GLY A 159 4.57 -9.36 -3.49
N MET A 160 3.89 -10.49 -3.32
CA MET A 160 2.63 -10.62 -2.60
C MET A 160 2.76 -11.61 -1.45
N ASN A 161 2.09 -11.31 -0.35
CA ASN A 161 2.01 -12.16 0.83
C ASN A 161 0.64 -12.00 1.46
N CYS A 162 -0.03 -13.09 1.81
CA CYS A 162 -1.25 -13.07 2.61
C CYS A 162 -1.28 -14.29 3.52
N ASP A 163 -2.12 -14.22 4.54
CA ASP A 163 -2.34 -15.35 5.45
C ASP A 163 -3.49 -16.24 4.96
N GLY A 164 -4.37 -15.69 4.11
CA GLY A 164 -5.40 -16.42 3.38
C GLY A 164 -4.91 -16.94 2.03
N SER A 165 -5.77 -16.88 1.03
CA SER A 165 -5.54 -17.39 -0.33
C SER A 165 -5.20 -16.27 -1.32
N ILE A 166 -4.40 -16.57 -2.34
CA ILE A 166 -4.22 -15.68 -3.51
C ILE A 166 -4.95 -16.30 -4.69
N THR A 167 -5.95 -15.61 -5.21
CA THR A 167 -6.72 -16.03 -6.40
C THR A 167 -6.57 -14.99 -7.50
N ILE A 168 -6.14 -15.43 -8.68
CA ILE A 168 -5.99 -14.56 -9.85
C ILE A 168 -6.89 -15.12 -10.95
N HIS A 169 -7.97 -14.41 -11.25
CA HIS A 169 -8.93 -14.79 -12.28
C HIS A 169 -8.56 -14.18 -13.63
N ASP A 170 -8.09 -12.92 -13.63
CA ASP A 170 -7.73 -12.18 -14.84
C ASP A 170 -6.72 -11.08 -14.51
N GLY A 171 -6.23 -10.35 -15.52
CA GLY A 171 -5.28 -9.25 -15.38
C GLY A 171 -3.83 -9.64 -15.68
N THR A 172 -2.94 -8.68 -15.48
CA THR A 172 -1.50 -8.88 -15.66
C THR A 172 -0.78 -8.68 -14.33
N VAL A 173 -0.09 -9.71 -13.87
CA VAL A 173 0.69 -9.66 -12.63
C VAL A 173 2.16 -9.93 -12.94
N LYS A 174 3.01 -8.96 -12.65
CA LYS A 174 4.46 -9.06 -12.75
C LYS A 174 5.09 -8.87 -11.38
N VAL A 175 5.88 -9.84 -10.94
CA VAL A 175 6.60 -9.78 -9.67
C VAL A 175 8.08 -9.99 -9.91
N ILE A 176 8.90 -9.11 -9.36
CA ILE A 176 10.37 -9.20 -9.39
C ILE A 176 10.87 -9.16 -7.94
N THR A 177 11.56 -10.20 -7.52
CA THR A 177 12.26 -10.25 -6.25
C THR A 177 13.72 -10.57 -6.50
N THR A 178 14.62 -9.68 -6.11
CA THR A 178 16.07 -9.82 -6.36
C THR A 178 16.91 -9.81 -5.07
N GLY A 179 16.27 -9.70 -3.93
CA GLY A 179 16.93 -9.73 -2.64
C GLY A 179 17.52 -11.10 -2.29
N THR A 180 18.54 -11.09 -1.45
CA THR A 180 19.17 -12.31 -0.94
C THR A 180 18.30 -12.98 0.13
N GLN A 181 18.65 -14.19 0.49
CA GLN A 181 18.07 -14.83 1.67
C GLN A 181 18.46 -14.02 2.93
N TYR A 182 17.50 -13.83 3.82
CA TYR A 182 17.75 -13.23 5.12
C TYR A 182 18.17 -14.34 6.10
N VAL A 183 19.30 -14.14 6.76
CA VAL A 183 19.81 -15.04 7.80
C VAL A 183 19.86 -14.25 9.10
N TYR A 184 19.30 -14.82 10.17
CA TYR A 184 19.26 -14.20 11.50
C TYR A 184 20.63 -14.26 12.18
#